data_93788af7f94a7de520dac9d65e5b842e
#
_entry.id   93788af7f94a7de520dac9d65e5b842e
#
_cell.length_a   1.000
_cell.length_b   1.000
_cell.length_c   1.000
_cell.angle_alpha   90.00
_cell.angle_beta   90.00
_cell.angle_gamma   90.00
#
_symmetry.space_group_name_H-M   'P 1'
#
loop_
_entity.id
_entity.type
_entity.pdbx_description
1 polymer ?
#
loop_
_entity_poly.entity_id
_entity_poly.type
_entity_poly.pdbx_seq_one_letter_code
_entity_poly.pdbx_strand_id
1 'polypeptide(L)'
;MLPNLTLSPDLGTEDWDPDVITRMIFIGPGAHVSEQQVVSEFHMLGLPLTIKNTCYGSMISGKSEDVYKAIKESRKLDPNHIFTKERGFAPGDPRRCRGHRFGPREGFHQMEKEYRILGYVSEALENPKEVEIEEKKPIAVDEFKKIMNECLDKKE
;
A
#
# COMPACT_ATOMS: atom_id res chain seq x y z
N MET A 1 -4.36 -35.76 32.96
CA MET A 1 -5.05 -34.48 33.20
C MET A 1 -4.18 -33.37 32.64
N LEU A 2 -4.56 -32.84 31.51
CA LEU A 2 -3.88 -31.67 30.92
C LEU A 2 -4.52 -30.41 31.54
N PRO A 3 -3.72 -29.41 31.92
CA PRO A 3 -4.27 -28.18 32.49
C PRO A 3 -5.02 -27.42 31.40
N ASN A 4 -6.24 -26.99 31.74
CA ASN A 4 -7.05 -26.09 30.94
C ASN A 4 -6.25 -24.85 30.57
N LEU A 5 -5.89 -24.73 29.31
CA LEU A 5 -5.52 -23.44 28.70
C LEU A 5 -6.81 -22.62 28.63
N THR A 6 -7.04 -21.83 29.63
CA THR A 6 -7.97 -20.72 29.52
C THR A 6 -7.39 -19.75 28.50
N LEU A 7 -7.94 -19.77 27.29
CA LEU A 7 -7.79 -18.69 26.33
C LEU A 7 -8.21 -17.42 27.05
N SER A 8 -7.27 -16.48 27.18
CA SER A 8 -7.56 -15.15 27.68
C SER A 8 -8.65 -14.54 26.80
N PRO A 9 -9.77 -14.12 27.39
CA PRO A 9 -10.76 -13.35 26.67
C PRO A 9 -10.19 -11.94 26.47
N ASP A 10 -10.61 -11.29 25.41
CA ASP A 10 -10.43 -9.88 25.10
C ASP A 10 -9.03 -9.41 24.68
N LEU A 11 -8.60 -9.85 23.51
CA LEU A 11 -8.02 -8.90 22.59
C LEU A 11 -9.18 -8.04 22.08
N GLY A 12 -9.37 -6.90 22.75
CA GLY A 12 -10.49 -6.00 22.51
C GLY A 12 -10.83 -5.87 21.04
N THR A 13 -12.02 -6.24 20.68
CA THR A 13 -12.76 -5.65 19.58
C THR A 13 -13.11 -4.23 20.03
N GLU A 14 -12.07 -3.38 20.28
CA GLU A 14 -12.26 -1.97 20.38
C GLU A 14 -12.88 -1.53 19.07
N ASP A 15 -14.09 -1.02 19.18
CA ASP A 15 -14.94 -0.39 18.20
C ASP A 15 -14.24 -0.10 16.86
N TRP A 16 -14.27 -1.11 15.99
CA TRP A 16 -13.85 -0.90 14.61
C TRP A 16 -14.93 -0.05 13.93
N ASP A 17 -14.67 1.24 13.83
CA ASP A 17 -15.51 2.15 13.08
C ASP A 17 -15.25 1.89 11.57
N PRO A 18 -16.23 1.38 10.82
CA PRO A 18 -16.07 1.12 9.39
C PRO A 18 -15.77 2.38 8.58
N ASP A 19 -16.07 3.55 9.12
CA ASP A 19 -15.78 4.83 8.48
C ASP A 19 -14.33 5.29 8.68
N VAL A 20 -13.58 4.64 9.57
CA VAL A 20 -12.17 4.94 9.80
C VAL A 20 -11.30 4.10 8.87
N ILE A 21 -10.56 4.79 8.01
CA ILE A 21 -9.63 4.17 7.07
C ILE A 21 -8.19 4.56 7.34
N THR A 22 -7.28 3.72 6.93
CA THR A 22 -5.84 4.00 6.96
C THR A 22 -5.26 3.93 5.55
N ARG A 23 -4.53 4.98 5.18
CA ARG A 23 -3.83 5.07 3.89
C ARG A 23 -2.33 5.28 4.11
N MET A 24 -1.55 4.58 3.33
CA MET A 24 -0.12 4.85 3.19
C MET A 24 0.06 5.88 2.07
N ILE A 25 0.91 6.85 2.33
CA ILE A 25 1.30 7.87 1.36
C ILE A 25 2.75 7.60 0.98
N PHE A 26 3.00 7.42 -0.29
CA PHE A 26 4.33 7.20 -0.86
C PHE A 26 4.76 8.44 -1.62
N ILE A 27 5.98 8.84 -1.38
CA ILE A 27 6.64 9.88 -2.14
C ILE A 27 7.59 9.17 -3.09
N GLY A 28 7.24 9.19 -4.38
CA GLY A 28 7.95 8.49 -5.43
C GLY A 28 9.37 9.04 -5.65
N PRO A 29 10.24 8.24 -6.27
CA PRO A 29 11.56 8.70 -6.70
C PRO A 29 11.43 9.91 -7.64
N GLY A 30 12.27 10.91 -7.45
CA GLY A 30 12.24 12.13 -8.26
C GLY A 30 11.23 13.20 -7.83
N ALA A 31 10.49 12.97 -6.73
CA ALA A 31 9.57 13.96 -6.19
C ALA A 31 10.27 15.28 -5.85
N HIS A 32 9.59 16.37 -6.12
CA HIS A 32 10.05 17.73 -5.76
C HIS A 32 9.72 18.11 -4.31
N VAL A 33 8.97 17.26 -3.60
CA VAL A 33 8.56 17.45 -2.22
C VAL A 33 9.22 16.42 -1.32
N SER A 34 9.56 16.84 -0.10
CA SER A 34 10.06 15.95 0.94
C SER A 34 8.91 15.34 1.76
N GLU A 35 9.21 14.23 2.45
CA GLU A 35 8.26 13.61 3.39
C GLU A 35 7.79 14.60 4.47
N GLN A 36 8.70 15.44 4.98
CA GLN A 36 8.39 16.43 5.99
C GLN A 36 7.43 17.51 5.49
N GLN A 37 7.56 17.93 4.24
CA GLN A 37 6.63 18.89 3.64
C GLN A 37 5.23 18.31 3.53
N VAL A 38 5.09 17.06 3.10
CA VAL A 38 3.80 16.38 3.01
C VAL A 38 3.17 16.20 4.40
N VAL A 39 3.96 15.81 5.40
CA VAL A 39 3.49 15.68 6.79
C VAL A 39 3.10 17.03 7.36
N SER A 40 3.85 18.07 7.09
CA SER A 40 3.51 19.46 7.53
C SER A 40 2.20 19.91 6.90
N GLU A 41 1.97 19.60 5.63
CA GLU A 41 0.70 19.88 4.97
C GLU A 41 -0.47 19.20 5.69
N PHE A 42 -0.36 17.93 6.05
CA PHE A 42 -1.40 17.23 6.82
C PHE A 42 -1.69 17.90 8.17
N HIS A 43 -0.68 18.37 8.87
CA HIS A 43 -0.87 19.11 10.12
C HIS A 43 -1.53 20.48 9.89
N MET A 44 -1.17 21.17 8.82
CA MET A 44 -1.74 22.48 8.49
C MET A 44 -3.22 22.41 8.11
N LEU A 45 -3.68 21.27 7.57
CA LEU A 45 -5.10 21.07 7.25
C LEU A 45 -5.99 21.04 8.50
N GLY A 46 -5.43 20.82 9.70
CA GLY A 46 -6.19 20.80 10.96
C GLY A 46 -7.26 19.70 11.03
N LEU A 47 -7.12 18.65 10.22
CA LEU A 47 -8.05 17.52 10.21
C LEU A 47 -7.73 16.54 11.36
N PRO A 48 -8.74 15.84 11.92
CA PRO A 48 -8.56 14.89 13.01
C PRO A 48 -7.93 13.57 12.49
N LEU A 49 -6.67 13.63 12.07
CA LEU A 49 -5.92 12.52 11.50
C LEU A 49 -4.82 12.05 12.43
N THR A 50 -4.65 10.75 12.55
CA THR A 50 -3.44 10.15 13.09
C THR A 50 -2.41 10.05 11.99
N ILE A 51 -1.26 10.71 12.16
CA ILE A 51 -0.19 10.79 11.17
C ILE A 51 1.05 10.07 11.71
N LYS A 52 1.66 9.22 10.87
CA LYS A 52 2.88 8.51 11.23
C LYS A 52 3.85 8.51 10.04
N ASN A 53 5.10 8.88 10.29
CA ASN A 53 6.16 8.79 9.28
C ASN A 53 6.54 7.34 8.99
N THR A 54 6.85 7.05 7.74
CA THR A 54 7.32 5.75 7.26
C THR A 54 8.58 5.92 6.41
N CYS A 55 9.23 4.82 6.05
CA CYS A 55 10.44 4.86 5.20
C CYS A 55 10.19 5.36 3.77
N TYR A 56 8.93 5.43 3.35
CA TYR A 56 8.56 5.80 1.97
C TYR A 56 7.64 7.03 1.90
N GLY A 57 7.45 7.71 3.03
CA GLY A 57 6.56 8.86 3.15
C GLY A 57 5.84 8.86 4.48
N SER A 58 4.53 8.75 4.48
CA SER A 58 3.72 8.79 5.70
C SER A 58 2.58 7.78 5.68
N MET A 59 1.90 7.70 6.79
CA MET A 59 0.66 6.95 6.94
C MET A 59 -0.32 7.84 7.67
N ILE A 60 -1.54 7.92 7.16
CA ILE A 60 -2.62 8.71 7.76
C ILE A 60 -3.81 7.81 8.05
N SER A 61 -4.47 8.04 9.18
CA SER A 61 -5.66 7.32 9.60
C SER A 61 -6.67 8.28 10.20
N GLY A 62 -7.94 8.09 9.90
CA GLY A 62 -9.06 8.91 10.37
C GLY A 62 -10.31 8.59 9.59
N LYS A 63 -11.34 9.41 9.73
CA LYS A 63 -12.57 9.25 8.94
C LYS A 63 -12.26 9.33 7.45
N SER A 64 -12.96 8.53 6.67
CA SER A 64 -12.72 8.39 5.22
C SER A 64 -12.74 9.75 4.50
N GLU A 65 -13.69 10.61 4.83
CA GLU A 65 -13.81 11.96 4.24
C GLU A 65 -12.56 12.81 4.50
N ASP A 66 -12.07 12.82 5.73
CA ASP A 66 -10.89 13.58 6.13
C ASP A 66 -9.61 13.04 5.48
N VAL A 67 -9.48 11.72 5.42
CA VAL A 67 -8.35 11.06 4.77
C VAL A 67 -8.31 11.37 3.28
N TYR A 68 -9.44 11.26 2.57
CA TYR A 68 -9.48 11.59 1.15
C TYR A 68 -9.27 13.07 0.87
N LYS A 69 -9.75 13.95 1.75
CA LYS A 69 -9.49 15.39 1.67
C LYS A 69 -7.99 15.68 1.82
N ALA A 70 -7.36 15.09 2.83
CA ALA A 70 -5.92 15.23 3.04
C ALA A 70 -5.09 14.74 1.84
N ILE A 71 -5.43 13.59 1.27
CA ILE A 71 -4.79 13.06 0.06
C ILE A 71 -4.93 14.02 -1.11
N LYS A 72 -6.13 14.55 -1.32
CA LYS A 72 -6.40 15.48 -2.43
C LYS A 72 -5.57 16.76 -2.31
N GLU A 73 -5.44 17.30 -1.10
CA GLU A 73 -4.64 18.50 -0.85
C GLU A 73 -3.14 18.21 -1.00
N SER A 74 -2.63 17.13 -0.40
CA SER A 74 -1.22 16.77 -0.52
C SER A 74 -0.78 16.51 -1.96
N ARG A 75 -1.64 15.93 -2.79
CA ARG A 75 -1.36 15.69 -4.21
C ARG A 75 -1.20 16.97 -5.03
N LYS A 76 -1.68 18.12 -4.55
CA LYS A 76 -1.44 19.40 -5.21
C LYS A 76 0.02 19.84 -5.12
N LEU A 77 0.76 19.35 -4.13
CA LEU A 77 2.18 19.66 -3.96
C LEU A 77 3.05 19.02 -5.07
N ASP A 78 2.74 17.77 -5.41
CA ASP A 78 3.41 17.04 -6.48
C ASP A 78 2.47 15.95 -7.05
N PRO A 79 1.67 16.28 -8.09
CA PRO A 79 0.60 15.41 -8.59
C PRO A 79 1.08 14.06 -9.14
N ASN A 80 2.30 14.03 -9.69
CA ASN A 80 2.85 12.87 -10.40
C ASN A 80 3.72 11.98 -9.53
N HIS A 81 4.08 12.44 -8.31
CA HIS A 81 5.01 11.71 -7.43
C HIS A 81 4.42 11.35 -6.06
N ILE A 82 3.18 11.75 -5.75
CA ILE A 82 2.51 11.37 -4.52
C ILE A 82 1.48 10.28 -4.81
N PHE A 83 1.74 9.10 -4.27
CA PHE A 83 0.90 7.91 -4.46
C PHE A 83 0.29 7.46 -3.15
N THR A 84 -0.83 6.74 -3.22
CA THR A 84 -1.50 6.24 -2.03
C THR A 84 -1.83 4.76 -2.16
N LYS A 85 -1.71 4.04 -1.06
CA LYS A 85 -2.11 2.64 -0.95
C LYS A 85 -2.99 2.43 0.27
N GLU A 86 -4.02 1.64 0.10
CA GLU A 86 -4.88 1.24 1.21
C GLU A 86 -4.12 0.34 2.19
N ARG A 87 -4.41 0.51 3.48
CA ARG A 87 -3.88 -0.33 4.53
C ARG A 87 -5.01 -0.78 5.45
N GLY A 88 -5.13 -2.09 5.64
CA GLY A 88 -6.18 -2.69 6.46
C GLY A 88 -5.95 -2.62 7.98
N PHE A 89 -4.94 -1.87 8.46
CA PHE A 89 -4.60 -1.78 9.88
C PHE A 89 -4.22 -0.36 10.27
N ALA A 90 -4.73 0.08 11.41
CA ALA A 90 -4.41 1.39 11.97
C ALA A 90 -2.90 1.55 12.30
N PRO A 91 -2.39 2.79 12.38
CA PRO A 91 -1.06 3.06 12.90
C PRO A 91 -0.96 2.53 14.34
N GLY A 92 0.09 1.75 14.63
CA GLY A 92 0.29 1.22 15.98
C GLY A 92 -0.41 -0.11 16.27
N ASP A 93 -1.18 -0.66 15.34
CA ASP A 93 -1.79 -1.98 15.51
C ASP A 93 -0.71 -3.03 15.88
N PRO A 94 -0.85 -3.71 17.02
CA PRO A 94 0.15 -4.64 17.53
C PRO A 94 0.38 -5.83 16.59
N ARG A 95 -0.61 -6.23 15.80
CA ARG A 95 -0.50 -7.30 14.80
C ARG A 95 0.46 -6.93 13.67
N ARG A 96 0.71 -5.65 13.47
CA ARG A 96 1.60 -5.07 12.45
C ARG A 96 2.72 -4.21 13.04
N CYS A 97 2.91 -4.23 14.36
CA CYS A 97 3.98 -3.48 15.02
C CYS A 97 5.36 -4.09 14.72
N ARG A 98 6.38 -3.23 14.51
CA ARG A 98 7.77 -3.65 14.23
C ARG A 98 8.50 -4.27 15.45
N GLY A 99 7.82 -4.50 16.56
CA GLY A 99 8.41 -5.07 17.76
C GLY A 99 8.91 -6.51 17.66
N HIS A 100 8.67 -7.17 16.53
CA HIS A 100 9.18 -8.52 16.30
C HIS A 100 10.64 -8.48 15.83
N ARG A 101 11.50 -9.14 16.57
CA ARG A 101 12.96 -9.18 16.38
C ARG A 101 13.44 -10.05 15.20
N PHE A 102 12.54 -10.63 14.42
CA PHE A 102 12.87 -11.63 13.41
C PHE A 102 12.55 -11.16 11.98
N GLY A 103 13.33 -10.22 11.50
CA GLY A 103 13.33 -9.86 10.09
C GLY A 103 12.18 -8.93 9.62
N PRO A 104 12.10 -8.68 8.31
CA PRO A 104 11.08 -7.85 7.73
C PRO A 104 9.70 -8.52 7.80
N ARG A 105 8.64 -7.71 7.94
CA ARG A 105 7.27 -8.21 7.95
C ARG A 105 6.87 -8.82 6.62
N GLU A 106 5.87 -9.70 6.68
CA GLU A 106 5.16 -10.14 5.48
C GLU A 106 4.71 -8.93 4.64
N GLY A 107 4.91 -9.02 3.34
CA GLY A 107 4.59 -7.94 2.40
C GLY A 107 5.60 -6.80 2.33
N PHE A 108 6.65 -6.77 3.15
CA PHE A 108 7.67 -5.73 3.08
C PHE A 108 8.42 -5.74 1.74
N HIS A 109 8.83 -6.90 1.27
CA HIS A 109 9.52 -7.03 -0.02
C HIS A 109 8.63 -6.70 -1.22
N GLN A 110 7.32 -6.98 -1.11
CA GLN A 110 6.36 -6.57 -2.13
C GLN A 110 6.26 -5.05 -2.19
N MET A 111 6.16 -4.39 -1.05
CA MET A 111 6.08 -2.93 -0.95
C MET A 111 7.36 -2.27 -1.49
N GLU A 112 8.53 -2.86 -1.24
CA GLU A 112 9.80 -2.39 -1.79
C GLU A 112 9.83 -2.50 -3.32
N LYS A 113 9.34 -3.60 -3.88
CA LYS A 113 9.20 -3.77 -5.33
C LYS A 113 8.21 -2.76 -5.93
N GLU A 114 7.06 -2.59 -5.30
CA GLU A 114 6.06 -1.60 -5.71
C GLU A 114 6.65 -0.19 -5.71
N TYR A 115 7.40 0.18 -4.67
CA TYR A 115 8.04 1.48 -4.57
C TYR A 115 9.04 1.73 -5.72
N ARG A 116 9.83 0.73 -6.10
CA ARG A 116 10.76 0.84 -7.22
C ARG A 116 10.08 1.12 -8.55
N ILE A 117 8.85 0.63 -8.73
CA ILE A 117 8.06 0.83 -9.95
C ILE A 117 7.50 2.26 -10.02
N LEU A 118 7.33 2.95 -8.90
CA LEU A 118 6.75 4.30 -8.88
C LEU A 118 7.50 5.31 -9.74
N GLY A 119 8.81 5.16 -9.90
CA GLY A 119 9.59 6.01 -10.81
C GLY A 119 9.11 5.94 -12.26
N TYR A 120 8.83 4.74 -12.75
CA TYR A 120 8.28 4.55 -14.11
C TYR A 120 6.85 5.07 -14.23
N VAL A 121 6.06 4.95 -13.15
CA VAL A 121 4.70 5.48 -13.13
C VAL A 121 4.73 7.01 -13.18
N SER A 122 5.61 7.66 -12.43
CA SER A 122 5.80 9.11 -12.45
C SER A 122 6.20 9.59 -13.85
N GLU A 123 7.16 8.94 -14.47
CA GLU A 123 7.60 9.25 -15.84
C GLU A 123 6.45 9.12 -16.86
N ALA A 124 5.65 8.07 -16.72
CA ALA A 124 4.49 7.85 -17.59
C ALA A 124 3.37 8.91 -17.36
N LEU A 125 3.22 9.40 -16.13
CA LEU A 125 2.26 10.45 -15.81
C LEU A 125 2.72 11.82 -16.34
N GLU A 126 4.02 12.08 -16.34
CA GLU A 126 4.62 13.31 -16.90
C GLU A 126 4.59 13.34 -18.41
N ASN A 127 4.76 12.18 -19.04
CA ASN A 127 4.83 12.01 -20.48
C ASN A 127 3.82 10.95 -20.96
N PRO A 128 2.51 11.22 -20.87
CA PRO A 128 1.50 10.25 -21.26
C PRO A 128 1.59 9.94 -22.75
N LYS A 129 1.71 8.65 -23.07
CA LYS A 129 1.68 8.15 -24.44
C LYS A 129 0.40 7.37 -24.64
N GLU A 130 -0.29 7.62 -25.74
CA GLU A 130 -1.39 6.77 -26.18
C GLU A 130 -0.80 5.40 -26.57
N VAL A 131 -1.25 4.35 -25.92
CA VAL A 131 -0.88 2.97 -26.24
C VAL A 131 -2.13 2.26 -26.69
N GLU A 132 -2.10 1.71 -27.89
CA GLU A 132 -3.14 0.78 -28.32
C GLU A 132 -3.05 -0.48 -27.45
N ILE A 133 -4.09 -0.71 -26.64
CA ILE A 133 -4.20 -1.90 -25.82
C ILE A 133 -4.72 -3.02 -26.72
N GLU A 134 -3.83 -3.91 -27.17
CA GLU A 134 -4.25 -5.16 -27.80
C GLU A 134 -4.96 -6.01 -26.74
N GLU A 135 -6.25 -6.26 -26.95
CA GLU A 135 -6.99 -7.22 -26.14
C GLU A 135 -6.39 -8.62 -26.37
N LYS A 136 -5.61 -9.07 -25.39
CA LYS A 136 -5.12 -10.45 -25.40
C LYS A 136 -6.30 -11.39 -25.23
N LYS A 137 -6.63 -12.13 -26.28
CA LYS A 137 -7.64 -13.18 -26.18
C LYS A 137 -7.19 -14.23 -25.17
N PRO A 138 -8.08 -14.69 -24.26
CA PRO A 138 -7.74 -15.78 -23.36
C PRO A 138 -7.35 -17.02 -24.17
N ILE A 139 -6.30 -17.67 -23.74
CA ILE A 139 -5.83 -18.92 -24.38
C ILE A 139 -6.90 -20.00 -24.16
N ALA A 140 -7.29 -20.70 -25.22
CA ALA A 140 -8.21 -21.82 -25.14
C ALA A 140 -7.61 -22.93 -24.25
N VAL A 141 -8.47 -23.63 -23.48
CA VAL A 141 -8.02 -24.67 -22.53
C VAL A 141 -7.20 -25.76 -23.24
N ASP A 142 -7.57 -26.14 -24.45
CA ASP A 142 -6.85 -27.17 -25.20
C ASP A 142 -5.48 -26.70 -25.69
N GLU A 143 -5.36 -25.43 -26.06
CA GLU A 143 -4.08 -24.81 -26.41
C GLU A 143 -3.16 -24.72 -25.18
N PHE A 144 -3.71 -24.36 -24.02
CA PHE A 144 -2.96 -24.35 -22.76
C PHE A 144 -2.44 -25.74 -22.38
N LYS A 145 -3.29 -26.81 -22.54
CA LYS A 145 -2.88 -28.18 -22.29
C LYS A 145 -1.75 -28.61 -23.24
N LYS A 146 -1.82 -28.20 -24.51
CA LYS A 146 -0.77 -28.49 -25.49
C LYS A 146 0.56 -27.87 -25.11
N ILE A 147 0.55 -26.60 -24.73
CA ILE A 147 1.75 -25.87 -24.23
C ILE A 147 2.33 -26.56 -22.99
N MET A 148 1.48 -26.95 -22.03
CA MET A 148 1.92 -27.68 -20.85
C MET A 148 2.63 -28.99 -21.20
N ASN A 149 2.07 -29.82 -22.09
CA ASN A 149 2.67 -31.09 -22.49
C ASN A 149 4.00 -30.87 -23.20
N GLU A 150 4.09 -29.91 -24.11
CA GLU A 150 5.35 -29.57 -24.79
C GLU A 150 6.44 -29.07 -23.80
N CYS A 151 6.06 -28.43 -22.71
CA CYS A 151 7.01 -28.03 -21.68
C CYS A 151 7.48 -29.19 -20.78
N LEU A 152 6.64 -30.20 -20.61
CA LEU A 152 6.99 -31.40 -19.82
C LEU A 152 7.93 -32.32 -20.63
N ASP A 153 7.67 -32.52 -21.94
CA ASP A 153 8.46 -33.35 -22.83
C ASP A 153 9.89 -32.81 -23.08
N LYS A 154 10.13 -31.51 -22.84
CA LYS A 154 11.46 -30.89 -22.98
C LYS A 154 12.36 -31.06 -21.74
N LYS A 155 11.90 -31.74 -20.69
CA LYS A 155 12.65 -31.96 -19.44
C LYS A 155 13.29 -33.38 -19.36
N GLU A 156 13.17 -34.21 -20.38
CA GLU A 156 13.95 -35.41 -20.56
C GLU A 156 15.08 -35.12 -21.60
#